data_386f3ae84d38ac26c2109825c78322de
#
_entry.id   386f3ae84d38ac26c2109825c78322de
#
_cell.length_a   1.000
_cell.length_b   1.000
_cell.length_c   1.000
_cell.angle_alpha   90.00
_cell.angle_beta   90.00
_cell.angle_gamma   90.00
#
_symmetry.space_group_name_H-M   'P 1'
#
loop_
_entity.id
_entity.type
_entity.pdbx_description
1 polymer ?
#
loop_
_entity_poly.entity_id
_entity_poly.type
_entity_poly.pdbx_seq_one_letter_code
_entity_poly.pdbx_strand_id
1 'polypeptide(L)'
;IKAGYVHKEMAGVYAYLPLGLRTLEKIKTIIREEMNAIGGEELLMTNLQPKAVWQTTGRWDDKLVDIWFKTKLQTGEDIGLAWSHEEPIMNMLRDYVHSYKDLPVAVYQFQTKLRNELRAKAGIMRGREFLMKDMYSVHATKDDLEQFYNSVIEAYKRIYGRLGIGDLTYVTFASGGAFTIYSHEFQTICDAG
;
A
#
# COMPACT_ATOMS: atom_id res chain seq x y z
N ILE A 1 8.63 17.40 -12.34
CA ILE A 1 8.04 18.04 -13.54
C ILE A 1 9.14 18.64 -14.41
N LYS A 2 9.89 19.65 -13.94
CA LYS A 2 10.93 20.34 -14.77
C LYS A 2 12.00 19.41 -15.37
N ALA A 3 12.37 18.34 -14.66
CA ALA A 3 13.36 17.37 -15.11
C ALA A 3 12.81 16.24 -16.01
N GLY A 4 11.54 16.30 -16.42
CA GLY A 4 10.96 15.31 -17.33
C GLY A 4 10.66 13.93 -16.72
N TYR A 5 10.52 13.84 -15.40
CA TYR A 5 10.15 12.58 -14.72
C TYR A 5 8.66 12.35 -14.68
N VAL A 6 7.88 13.38 -14.42
CA VAL A 6 6.43 13.30 -14.28
C VAL A 6 5.73 14.46 -14.98
N HIS A 7 4.54 14.19 -15.52
CA HIS A 7 3.63 15.20 -16.06
C HIS A 7 2.41 15.32 -15.13
N LYS A 8 2.00 16.54 -14.85
CA LYS A 8 0.84 16.82 -14.00
C LYS A 8 -0.42 16.87 -14.85
N GLU A 9 -1.32 15.93 -14.66
CA GLU A 9 -2.66 15.96 -15.25
C GLU A 9 -3.58 16.91 -14.46
N MET A 10 -3.62 16.72 -13.16
CA MET A 10 -4.33 17.60 -12.22
C MET A 10 -3.71 17.50 -10.82
N ALA A 11 -4.25 18.22 -9.84
CA ALA A 11 -3.75 18.16 -8.48
C ALA A 11 -3.86 16.72 -7.92
N GLY A 12 -2.70 16.13 -7.58
CA GLY A 12 -2.61 14.78 -7.03
C GLY A 12 -2.68 13.65 -8.05
N VAL A 13 -2.66 13.96 -9.36
CA VAL A 13 -2.66 12.96 -10.44
C VAL A 13 -1.52 13.28 -11.41
N TYR A 14 -0.61 12.33 -11.58
CA TYR A 14 0.61 12.50 -12.35
C TYR A 14 0.89 11.30 -13.23
N ALA A 15 1.16 11.53 -14.51
CA ALA A 15 1.71 10.53 -15.40
C ALA A 15 3.22 10.42 -15.20
N TYR A 16 3.75 9.19 -15.20
CA TYR A 16 5.20 8.95 -15.21
C TYR A 16 5.71 8.99 -16.64
N LEU A 17 6.62 9.92 -16.92
CA LEU A 17 7.34 10.00 -18.20
C LEU A 17 8.46 8.95 -18.27
N PRO A 18 9.10 8.72 -19.42
CA PRO A 18 10.07 7.62 -19.57
C PRO A 18 11.19 7.57 -18.52
N LEU A 19 11.73 8.72 -18.10
CA LEU A 19 12.74 8.76 -17.03
C LEU A 19 12.13 8.42 -15.67
N GLY A 20 10.96 8.94 -15.37
CA GLY A 20 10.22 8.66 -14.13
C GLY A 20 9.85 7.19 -14.03
N LEU A 21 9.34 6.61 -15.11
CA LEU A 21 8.99 5.19 -15.16
C LEU A 21 10.21 4.29 -14.93
N ARG A 22 11.34 4.58 -15.60
CA ARG A 22 12.60 3.82 -15.36
C ARG A 22 13.07 3.90 -13.91
N THR A 23 12.95 5.07 -13.29
CA THR A 23 13.29 5.25 -11.87
C THR A 23 12.35 4.45 -10.97
N LEU A 24 11.03 4.54 -11.24
CA LEU A 24 10.01 3.78 -10.51
C LEU A 24 10.25 2.26 -10.59
N GLU A 25 10.56 1.74 -11.79
CA GLU A 25 10.83 0.31 -11.95
C GLU A 25 12.11 -0.14 -11.24
N LYS A 26 13.15 0.68 -11.17
CA LYS A 26 14.34 0.38 -10.35
C LYS A 26 14.02 0.32 -8.85
N ILE A 27 13.20 1.26 -8.37
CA ILE A 27 12.73 1.26 -6.97
C ILE A 27 11.91 0.00 -6.68
N LYS A 28 10.97 -0.34 -7.57
CA LYS A 28 10.17 -1.57 -7.46
C LYS A 28 11.05 -2.82 -7.41
N THR A 29 12.10 -2.88 -8.22
CA THR A 29 13.04 -4.01 -8.23
C THR A 29 13.72 -4.18 -6.87
N ILE A 30 14.24 -3.10 -6.28
CA ILE A 30 14.85 -3.14 -4.95
C ILE A 30 13.83 -3.62 -3.89
N ILE A 31 12.63 -3.09 -3.91
CA ILE A 31 11.57 -3.48 -2.97
C ILE A 31 11.19 -4.95 -3.16
N ARG A 32 11.01 -5.40 -4.41
CA ARG A 32 10.65 -6.78 -4.76
C ARG A 32 11.68 -7.78 -4.22
N GLU A 33 12.96 -7.50 -4.42
CA GLU A 33 14.05 -8.35 -3.94
C GLU A 33 14.03 -8.49 -2.41
N GLU A 34 13.81 -7.41 -1.67
CA GLU A 34 13.76 -7.44 -0.21
C GLU A 34 12.47 -8.09 0.31
N MET A 35 11.34 -7.91 -0.35
CA MET A 35 10.08 -8.59 0.02
C MET A 35 10.16 -10.10 -0.24
N ASN A 36 10.71 -10.52 -1.38
CA ASN A 36 10.92 -11.93 -1.70
C ASN A 36 11.91 -12.59 -0.72
N ALA A 37 12.96 -11.86 -0.31
CA ALA A 37 13.98 -12.37 0.63
C ALA A 37 13.41 -12.70 2.02
N ILE A 38 12.30 -12.11 2.42
CA ILE A 38 11.60 -12.41 3.68
C ILE A 38 10.41 -13.37 3.50
N GLY A 39 10.28 -14.00 2.33
CA GLY A 39 9.22 -14.98 2.03
C GLY A 39 7.90 -14.38 1.55
N GLY A 40 7.88 -13.12 1.13
CA GLY A 40 6.69 -12.52 0.52
C GLY A 40 6.49 -13.01 -0.93
N GLU A 41 5.24 -13.27 -1.31
CA GLU A 41 4.85 -13.64 -2.66
C GLU A 41 4.11 -12.48 -3.35
N GLU A 42 4.56 -12.11 -4.57
CA GLU A 42 3.95 -11.02 -5.32
C GLU A 42 2.66 -11.47 -5.99
N LEU A 43 1.61 -10.69 -5.83
CA LEU A 43 0.32 -10.86 -6.53
C LEU A 43 -0.14 -9.52 -7.08
N LEU A 44 -1.29 -9.49 -7.75
CA LEU A 44 -1.94 -8.27 -8.23
C LEU A 44 -3.45 -8.37 -8.02
N MET A 45 -3.98 -7.54 -7.15
CA MET A 45 -5.41 -7.42 -6.87
C MET A 45 -6.12 -6.49 -7.84
N THR A 46 -7.44 -6.52 -7.81
CA THR A 46 -8.29 -5.66 -8.65
C THR A 46 -8.46 -4.25 -8.07
N ASN A 47 -8.63 -3.26 -8.95
CA ASN A 47 -8.96 -1.88 -8.53
C ASN A 47 -10.46 -1.65 -8.34
N LEU A 48 -11.32 -2.44 -8.98
CA LEU A 48 -12.75 -2.42 -8.73
C LEU A 48 -13.08 -3.30 -7.53
N GLN A 49 -13.67 -2.72 -6.51
CA GLN A 49 -13.90 -3.39 -5.23
C GLN A 49 -15.40 -3.43 -4.91
N PRO A 50 -15.98 -4.63 -4.69
CA PRO A 50 -17.39 -4.77 -4.36
C PRO A 50 -17.70 -4.15 -2.98
N LYS A 51 -18.80 -3.40 -2.88
CA LYS A 51 -19.30 -2.83 -1.63
C LYS A 51 -19.45 -3.87 -0.51
N ALA A 52 -19.95 -5.06 -0.83
CA ALA A 52 -20.23 -6.11 0.16
C ALA A 52 -19.00 -6.51 0.97
N VAL A 53 -17.81 -6.55 0.35
CA VAL A 53 -16.55 -6.90 1.01
C VAL A 53 -16.23 -5.90 2.14
N TRP A 54 -16.42 -4.61 1.90
CA TRP A 54 -16.13 -3.54 2.83
C TRP A 54 -17.25 -3.30 3.87
N GLN A 55 -18.45 -3.73 3.58
CA GLN A 55 -19.55 -3.69 4.55
C GLN A 55 -19.32 -4.64 5.72
N THR A 56 -18.57 -5.73 5.55
CA THR A 56 -18.25 -6.69 6.62
C THR A 56 -17.49 -6.05 7.79
N THR A 57 -16.72 -5.01 7.54
CA THR A 57 -15.95 -4.25 8.55
C THR A 57 -16.57 -2.87 8.86
N GLY A 58 -17.67 -2.53 8.20
CA GLY A 58 -18.30 -1.20 8.30
C GLY A 58 -17.55 -0.08 7.56
N ARG A 59 -16.38 -0.35 6.97
CA ARG A 59 -15.55 0.67 6.31
C ARG A 59 -16.11 1.20 4.98
N TRP A 60 -17.26 0.70 4.54
CA TRP A 60 -18.01 1.32 3.45
C TRP A 60 -18.64 2.66 3.84
N ASP A 61 -18.76 2.98 5.12
CA ASP A 61 -19.34 4.22 5.62
C ASP A 61 -18.35 5.39 5.43
N ASP A 62 -18.81 6.48 4.80
CA ASP A 62 -18.02 7.71 4.57
C ASP A 62 -17.61 8.41 5.88
N LYS A 63 -18.27 8.11 6.99
CA LYS A 63 -17.87 8.60 8.31
C LYS A 63 -16.58 7.95 8.82
N LEU A 64 -16.27 6.74 8.35
CA LEU A 64 -15.04 6.02 8.70
C LEU A 64 -13.96 6.19 7.65
N VAL A 65 -14.34 6.26 6.36
CA VAL A 65 -13.42 6.43 5.22
C VAL A 65 -13.99 7.48 4.29
N ASP A 66 -13.58 8.72 4.45
CA ASP A 66 -14.06 9.90 3.71
C ASP A 66 -13.31 10.17 2.39
N ILE A 67 -12.21 9.43 2.16
CA ILE A 67 -11.33 9.60 0.99
C ILE A 67 -11.60 8.59 -0.14
N TRP A 68 -12.76 7.96 -0.17
CA TRP A 68 -13.06 6.89 -1.12
C TRP A 68 -13.76 7.41 -2.39
N PHE A 69 -13.23 7.05 -3.55
CA PHE A 69 -13.95 7.17 -4.81
C PHE A 69 -14.95 6.02 -4.95
N LYS A 70 -16.24 6.30 -4.85
CA LYS A 70 -17.34 5.35 -5.02
C LYS A 70 -18.08 5.63 -6.32
N THR A 71 -18.54 4.58 -6.98
CA THR A 71 -19.30 4.66 -8.23
C THR A 71 -20.26 3.47 -8.38
N LYS A 72 -20.87 3.32 -9.53
CA LYS A 72 -21.78 2.22 -9.85
C LYS A 72 -21.40 1.53 -11.15
N LEU A 73 -21.62 0.23 -11.20
CA LEU A 73 -21.65 -0.49 -12.47
C LEU A 73 -22.91 -0.10 -13.26
N GLN A 74 -22.94 -0.37 -14.55
CA GLN A 74 -24.15 -0.17 -15.37
C GLN A 74 -25.33 -1.04 -14.91
N THR A 75 -25.06 -2.15 -14.22
CA THR A 75 -26.05 -3.00 -13.56
C THR A 75 -26.69 -2.38 -12.32
N GLY A 76 -26.17 -1.22 -11.85
CA GLY A 76 -26.66 -0.50 -10.67
C GLY A 76 -25.95 -0.84 -9.37
N GLU A 77 -25.05 -1.83 -9.36
CA GLU A 77 -24.30 -2.24 -8.16
C GLU A 77 -23.29 -1.16 -7.76
N ASP A 78 -23.22 -0.88 -6.46
CA ASP A 78 -22.23 0.02 -5.87
C ASP A 78 -20.84 -0.64 -5.83
N ILE A 79 -19.84 0.06 -6.30
CA ILE A 79 -18.43 -0.33 -6.22
C ILE A 79 -17.57 0.83 -5.70
N GLY A 80 -16.43 0.50 -5.09
CA GLY A 80 -15.35 1.44 -4.78
C GLY A 80 -14.16 1.27 -5.69
N LEU A 81 -13.41 2.34 -5.90
CA LEU A 81 -12.08 2.26 -6.51
C LEU A 81 -11.05 2.02 -5.40
N ALA A 82 -10.03 1.21 -5.65
CA ALA A 82 -9.11 0.73 -4.63
C ALA A 82 -8.39 1.87 -3.88
N TRP A 83 -8.84 2.17 -2.68
CA TRP A 83 -8.16 3.08 -1.75
C TRP A 83 -7.17 2.34 -0.86
N SER A 84 -7.47 1.06 -0.55
CA SER A 84 -6.68 0.07 0.18
C SER A 84 -7.11 -1.34 -0.22
N HIS A 85 -6.47 -2.41 0.31
CA HIS A 85 -6.79 -3.80 -0.08
C HIS A 85 -6.89 -4.77 1.11
N GLU A 86 -6.99 -4.30 2.34
CA GLU A 86 -7.08 -5.18 3.51
C GLU A 86 -8.24 -6.17 3.40
N GLU A 87 -9.45 -5.68 3.23
CA GLU A 87 -10.64 -6.51 3.13
C GLU A 87 -10.66 -7.38 1.86
N PRO A 88 -10.34 -6.85 0.67
CA PRO A 88 -10.27 -7.69 -0.53
C PRO A 88 -9.28 -8.84 -0.43
N ILE A 89 -8.09 -8.62 0.15
CA ILE A 89 -7.10 -9.67 0.34
C ILE A 89 -7.57 -10.68 1.37
N MET A 90 -8.09 -10.26 2.52
CA MET A 90 -8.61 -11.17 3.53
C MET A 90 -9.81 -11.98 3.01
N ASN A 91 -10.66 -11.36 2.20
CA ASN A 91 -11.77 -12.06 1.55
C ASN A 91 -11.26 -13.13 0.56
N MET A 92 -10.26 -12.81 -0.25
CA MET A 92 -9.63 -13.76 -1.17
C MET A 92 -8.94 -14.91 -0.41
N LEU A 93 -8.14 -14.60 0.61
CA LEU A 93 -7.39 -15.61 1.37
C LEU A 93 -8.29 -16.64 2.05
N ARG A 94 -9.54 -16.32 2.38
CA ARG A 94 -10.52 -17.28 2.90
C ARG A 94 -10.78 -18.46 1.96
N ASP A 95 -10.58 -18.27 0.66
CA ASP A 95 -10.78 -19.32 -0.34
C ASP A 95 -9.54 -20.19 -0.53
N TYR A 96 -8.40 -19.82 0.06
CA TYR A 96 -7.11 -20.54 -0.09
C TYR A 96 -6.53 -21.05 1.24
N VAL A 97 -6.82 -20.37 2.35
CA VAL A 97 -6.36 -20.77 3.69
C VAL A 97 -7.47 -21.58 4.37
N HIS A 98 -7.34 -22.90 4.40
CA HIS A 98 -8.35 -23.80 4.94
C HIS A 98 -7.98 -24.34 6.33
N SER A 99 -6.71 -24.27 6.71
CA SER A 99 -6.23 -24.74 8.01
C SER A 99 -5.02 -23.93 8.50
N TYR A 100 -4.70 -24.08 9.79
CA TYR A 100 -3.48 -23.47 10.35
C TYR A 100 -2.19 -24.00 9.71
N LYS A 101 -2.23 -25.13 9.00
CA LYS A 101 -1.09 -25.69 8.28
C LYS A 101 -0.75 -24.92 7.00
N ASP A 102 -1.68 -24.13 6.51
CA ASP A 102 -1.50 -23.28 5.33
C ASP A 102 -0.84 -21.95 5.72
N LEU A 103 -0.57 -21.73 7.01
CA LEU A 103 0.04 -20.52 7.56
C LEU A 103 1.53 -20.73 7.90
N PRO A 104 2.36 -19.72 7.87
CA PRO A 104 2.02 -18.33 7.53
C PRO A 104 1.87 -18.10 6.03
N VAL A 105 1.06 -17.10 5.66
CA VAL A 105 0.94 -16.59 4.29
C VAL A 105 1.36 -15.12 4.30
N ALA A 106 2.26 -14.74 3.41
CA ALA A 106 2.69 -13.35 3.22
C ALA A 106 2.63 -12.99 1.74
N VAL A 107 1.76 -12.06 1.39
CA VAL A 107 1.56 -11.61 0.00
C VAL A 107 1.73 -10.11 -0.12
N TYR A 108 2.27 -9.63 -1.23
CA TYR A 108 2.43 -8.21 -1.49
C TYR A 108 2.10 -7.87 -2.93
N GLN A 109 1.88 -6.59 -3.20
CA GLN A 109 1.62 -6.09 -4.54
C GLN A 109 2.24 -4.71 -4.75
N PHE A 110 2.40 -4.35 -6.02
CA PHE A 110 2.52 -2.97 -6.47
C PHE A 110 1.21 -2.61 -7.19
N GLN A 111 0.38 -1.80 -6.56
CA GLN A 111 -0.95 -1.49 -7.09
C GLN A 111 -1.25 -0.01 -6.99
N THR A 112 -1.92 0.51 -8.00
CA THR A 112 -2.46 1.87 -7.98
C THR A 112 -3.52 1.99 -6.90
N LYS A 113 -3.38 3.01 -6.06
CA LYS A 113 -4.38 3.42 -5.08
C LYS A 113 -5.04 4.72 -5.53
N LEU A 114 -6.32 4.81 -5.25
CA LEU A 114 -7.18 5.92 -5.64
C LEU A 114 -7.84 6.49 -4.38
N ARG A 115 -7.37 7.66 -3.94
CA ARG A 115 -7.85 8.34 -2.73
C ARG A 115 -8.34 9.74 -3.06
N ASN A 116 -9.59 10.01 -2.74
CA ASN A 116 -10.23 11.32 -2.97
C ASN A 116 -9.76 12.35 -1.93
N GLU A 117 -8.46 12.58 -1.88
CA GLU A 117 -7.82 13.51 -0.96
C GLU A 117 -8.36 14.93 -1.14
N LEU A 118 -8.83 15.55 -0.06
CA LEU A 118 -9.35 16.92 -0.09
C LEU A 118 -8.26 17.91 -0.55
N ARG A 119 -7.03 17.71 -0.08
CA ARG A 119 -5.87 18.54 -0.39
C ARG A 119 -4.68 17.69 -0.81
N ALA A 120 -4.57 17.43 -2.10
CA ALA A 120 -3.33 16.90 -2.67
C ALA A 120 -2.24 17.99 -2.63
N LYS A 121 -1.02 17.64 -2.18
CA LYS A 121 0.08 18.59 -2.01
C LYS A 121 1.45 17.95 -2.23
N ALA A 122 2.49 18.79 -2.32
CA ALA A 122 3.87 18.38 -2.46
C ALA A 122 4.12 17.45 -3.69
N GLY A 123 3.52 17.75 -4.83
CA GLY A 123 3.70 16.97 -6.07
C GLY A 123 3.18 15.54 -5.90
N ILE A 124 4.04 14.55 -6.10
CA ILE A 124 3.71 13.12 -5.98
C ILE A 124 3.69 12.62 -4.53
N MET A 125 4.05 13.44 -3.54
CA MET A 125 4.15 13.00 -2.13
C MET A 125 2.78 12.69 -1.52
N ARG A 126 1.73 13.43 -1.89
CA ARG A 126 0.35 13.17 -1.48
C ARG A 126 -0.59 13.31 -2.65
N GLY A 127 -0.80 12.21 -3.36
CA GLY A 127 -1.61 12.12 -4.57
C GLY A 127 -3.00 11.56 -4.34
N ARG A 128 -3.86 11.73 -5.35
CA ARG A 128 -5.17 11.08 -5.47
C ARG A 128 -5.09 9.75 -6.20
N GLU A 129 -4.13 9.63 -7.08
CA GLU A 129 -3.78 8.40 -7.80
C GLU A 129 -2.28 8.19 -7.67
N PHE A 130 -1.86 7.05 -7.11
CA PHE A 130 -0.45 6.76 -6.85
C PHE A 130 -0.20 5.26 -6.76
N LEU A 131 1.01 4.84 -7.08
CA LEU A 131 1.44 3.46 -6.89
C LEU A 131 1.85 3.23 -5.43
N MET A 132 1.35 2.16 -4.84
CA MET A 132 1.72 1.71 -3.51
C MET A 132 2.29 0.30 -3.58
N LYS A 133 3.33 0.00 -2.80
CA LYS A 133 3.64 -1.36 -2.37
C LYS A 133 2.90 -1.59 -1.06
N ASP A 134 2.02 -2.53 -1.04
CA ASP A 134 1.34 -2.98 0.16
C ASP A 134 1.57 -4.48 0.36
N MET A 135 1.77 -4.90 1.61
CA MET A 135 2.04 -6.28 2.00
C MET A 135 1.10 -6.67 3.13
N TYR A 136 0.62 -7.90 3.07
CA TYR A 136 -0.33 -8.48 3.99
C TYR A 136 0.17 -9.84 4.43
N SER A 137 0.07 -10.15 5.71
CA SER A 137 0.45 -11.45 6.23
C SER A 137 -0.56 -12.00 7.22
N VAL A 138 -0.73 -13.31 7.21
CA VAL A 138 -1.62 -14.05 8.11
C VAL A 138 -0.81 -15.12 8.82
N HIS A 139 -0.95 -15.20 10.12
CA HIS A 139 -0.14 -16.03 11.00
C HIS A 139 -1.01 -16.88 11.94
N ALA A 140 -0.52 -18.04 12.35
CA ALA A 140 -1.21 -18.91 13.28
C ALA A 140 -1.12 -18.42 14.73
N THR A 141 -0.05 -17.71 15.09
CA THR A 141 0.21 -17.21 16.44
C THR A 141 0.66 -15.75 16.43
N LYS A 142 0.48 -15.09 17.56
CA LYS A 142 0.94 -13.71 17.73
C LYS A 142 2.47 -13.61 17.68
N ASP A 143 3.17 -14.57 18.25
CA ASP A 143 4.64 -14.59 18.28
C ASP A 143 5.21 -14.69 16.86
N ASP A 144 4.63 -15.53 16.01
CA ASP A 144 5.00 -15.65 14.59
C ASP A 144 4.73 -14.34 13.84
N LEU A 145 3.58 -13.70 14.07
CA LEU A 145 3.27 -12.38 13.50
C LEU A 145 4.30 -11.33 13.93
N GLU A 146 4.66 -11.27 15.22
CA GLU A 146 5.63 -10.30 15.72
C GLU A 146 7.04 -10.52 15.15
N GLN A 147 7.46 -11.78 15.02
CA GLN A 147 8.73 -12.12 14.38
C GLN A 147 8.75 -11.68 12.92
N PHE A 148 7.69 -11.99 12.18
CA PHE A 148 7.57 -11.57 10.78
C PHE A 148 7.53 -10.03 10.65
N TYR A 149 6.77 -9.35 11.49
CA TYR A 149 6.69 -7.89 11.52
C TYR A 149 8.08 -7.24 11.72
N ASN A 150 8.88 -7.79 12.64
CA ASN A 150 10.25 -7.32 12.86
C ASN A 150 11.15 -7.58 11.64
N SER A 151 10.99 -8.72 10.95
CA SER A 151 11.73 -9.01 9.72
C SER A 151 11.39 -8.03 8.59
N VAL A 152 10.13 -7.59 8.53
CA VAL A 152 9.67 -6.55 7.57
C VAL A 152 10.31 -5.19 7.90
N ILE A 153 10.42 -4.81 9.19
CA ILE A 153 11.13 -3.59 9.59
C ILE A 153 12.58 -3.62 9.10
N GLU A 154 13.28 -4.73 9.30
CA GLU A 154 14.67 -4.86 8.84
C GLU A 154 14.78 -4.85 7.30
N ALA A 155 13.82 -5.45 6.59
CA ALA A 155 13.74 -5.37 5.14
C ALA A 155 13.56 -3.91 4.66
N TYR A 156 12.72 -3.13 5.32
CA TYR A 156 12.56 -1.70 4.99
C TYR A 156 13.83 -0.90 5.24
N LYS A 157 14.56 -1.15 6.31
CA LYS A 157 15.87 -0.49 6.54
C LYS A 157 16.84 -0.78 5.38
N ARG A 158 16.89 -2.05 4.91
CA ARG A 158 17.71 -2.40 3.74
C ARG A 158 17.23 -1.70 2.46
N ILE A 159 15.91 -1.62 2.23
CA ILE A 159 15.34 -0.90 1.09
C ILE A 159 15.81 0.56 1.09
N TYR A 160 15.63 1.28 2.19
CA TYR A 160 16.04 2.68 2.29
C TYR A 160 17.56 2.85 2.16
N GLY A 161 18.36 1.91 2.72
CA GLY A 161 19.81 1.87 2.53
C GLY A 161 20.20 1.72 1.04
N ARG A 162 19.58 0.77 0.35
CA ARG A 162 19.82 0.52 -1.10
C ARG A 162 19.33 1.68 -1.99
N LEU A 163 18.34 2.43 -1.54
CA LEU A 163 17.88 3.66 -2.22
C LEU A 163 18.79 4.87 -1.96
N GLY A 164 19.79 4.75 -1.07
CA GLY A 164 20.75 5.82 -0.73
C GLY A 164 20.18 6.86 0.23
N ILE A 165 19.10 6.59 0.93
CA ILE A 165 18.47 7.48 1.90
C ILE A 165 18.38 6.86 3.30
N GLY A 166 19.03 5.72 3.53
CA GLY A 166 18.97 4.99 4.80
C GLY A 166 19.42 5.79 6.01
N ASP A 167 20.54 6.52 5.89
CA ASP A 167 21.11 7.35 6.97
C ASP A 167 20.21 8.53 7.37
N LEU A 168 19.28 8.90 6.49
CA LEU A 168 18.30 9.98 6.71
C LEU A 168 16.92 9.45 7.13
N THR A 169 16.75 8.12 7.22
CA THR A 169 15.45 7.48 7.47
C THR A 169 15.40 6.88 8.87
N TYR A 170 14.42 7.32 9.65
CA TYR A 170 14.21 6.93 11.04
C TYR A 170 12.92 6.14 11.19
N VAL A 171 12.95 5.09 12.02
CA VAL A 171 11.75 4.34 12.42
C VAL A 171 11.11 5.04 13.60
N THR A 172 9.84 5.42 13.46
CA THR A 172 9.07 6.12 14.49
C THR A 172 7.76 5.41 14.78
N PHE A 173 7.17 5.64 15.95
CA PHE A 173 5.83 5.17 16.25
C PHE A 173 4.79 6.09 15.61
N ALA A 174 3.69 5.49 15.13
CA ALA A 174 2.57 6.19 14.53
C ALA A 174 1.23 5.59 14.99
N SER A 175 0.15 6.32 14.77
CA SER A 175 -1.19 5.93 15.22
C SER A 175 -1.84 4.82 14.41
N GLY A 176 -1.25 4.36 13.30
CA GLY A 176 -1.81 3.30 12.44
C GLY A 176 -3.16 3.60 11.76
N GLY A 177 -3.73 4.78 11.94
CA GLY A 177 -4.93 5.26 11.24
C GLY A 177 -6.19 4.44 11.49
N ALA A 178 -6.89 4.06 10.42
CA ALA A 178 -8.17 3.34 10.47
C ALA A 178 -8.05 1.83 10.76
N PHE A 179 -6.83 1.27 10.81
CA PHE A 179 -6.62 -0.18 10.87
C PHE A 179 -6.02 -0.68 12.18
N THR A 180 -5.25 0.13 12.90
CA THR A 180 -4.60 -0.28 14.16
C THR A 180 -4.49 0.88 15.14
N ILE A 181 -4.24 0.56 16.42
CA ILE A 181 -4.05 1.58 17.47
C ILE A 181 -2.71 2.28 17.32
N TYR A 182 -1.66 1.54 16.92
CA TYR A 182 -0.33 2.07 16.64
C TYR A 182 0.37 1.26 15.55
N SER A 183 1.33 1.89 14.89
CA SER A 183 2.19 1.27 13.90
C SER A 183 3.58 1.90 13.94
N HIS A 184 4.48 1.42 13.08
CA HIS A 184 5.73 2.11 12.80
C HIS A 184 5.64 2.85 11.48
N GLU A 185 6.27 4.02 11.43
CA GLU A 185 6.51 4.79 10.21
C GLU A 185 8.01 4.94 9.96
N PHE A 186 8.39 4.97 8.69
CA PHE A 186 9.73 5.29 8.23
C PHE A 186 9.73 6.72 7.73
N GLN A 187 10.34 7.61 8.50
CA GLN A 187 10.38 9.05 8.19
C GLN A 187 11.77 9.43 7.71
N THR A 188 11.84 9.96 6.50
CA THR A 188 13.10 10.40 5.88
C THR A 188 13.20 11.92 5.95
N ILE A 189 14.29 12.43 6.49
CA ILE A 189 14.59 13.86 6.51
C ILE A 189 14.90 14.31 5.09
N CYS A 190 14.25 15.35 4.62
CA CYS A 190 14.55 15.99 3.33
C CYS A 190 14.21 17.48 3.35
N ASP A 191 14.83 18.24 2.42
CA ASP A 191 14.62 19.70 2.33
C ASP A 191 13.23 20.10 1.81
N ALA A 192 12.43 19.14 1.36
CA ALA A 192 11.13 19.40 0.71
C ALA A 192 9.92 19.27 1.65
N GLY A 193 10.11 18.91 2.92
CA GLY A 193 8.97 18.76 3.87
C GLY A 193 9.34 18.45 5.28
#